data_8912c7b9dd9df8dbdc834cfa7620edba
#
_entry.id   8912c7b9dd9df8dbdc834cfa7620edba
#
_cell.length_a   1.000
_cell.length_b   1.000
_cell.length_c   1.000
_cell.angle_alpha   90.00
_cell.angle_beta   90.00
_cell.angle_gamma   90.00
#
_symmetry.space_group_name_H-M   'P 1'
#
loop_
_entity.id
_entity.type
_entity.pdbx_description
1 polymer ?
#
loop_
_entity_poly.entity_id
_entity_poly.type
_entity_poly.pdbx_seq_one_letter_code
_entity_poly.pdbx_strand_id
1 'polypeptide(L)'
;MEIRRNEKNHAFETLIDGKKSHLDYEIQEEGGVKKILFTHTFVAPEHRGKGVAAALTEAGLKYARENGYEIVPLCSYVAAYLDRRPQD
;
A
#
# COMPACT_ATOMS: atom_id res chain seq x y z
N MET A 1 10.61 -6.07 -9.77
CA MET A 1 9.18 -5.67 -9.74
C MET A 1 9.11 -4.17 -9.62
N GLU A 2 8.49 -3.52 -10.58
CA GLU A 2 8.37 -2.06 -10.56
C GLU A 2 7.01 -1.68 -10.00
N ILE A 3 7.02 -0.81 -8.98
CA ILE A 3 5.79 -0.35 -8.35
C ILE A 3 5.66 1.13 -8.59
N ARG A 4 4.47 1.54 -9.05
CA ARG A 4 4.17 2.94 -9.33
C ARG A 4 3.03 3.39 -8.44
N ARG A 5 3.12 4.63 -7.97
CA ARG A 5 1.97 5.26 -7.31
C ARG A 5 1.12 5.91 -8.38
N ASN A 6 -0.08 5.40 -8.57
CA ASN A 6 -1.05 5.97 -9.49
C ASN A 6 -1.91 6.95 -8.72
N GLU A 7 -1.58 8.23 -8.81
CA GLU A 7 -2.27 9.27 -8.05
C GLU A 7 -3.73 9.40 -8.46
N LYS A 8 -4.02 9.22 -9.73
CA LYS A 8 -5.39 9.32 -10.23
C LYS A 8 -6.29 8.23 -9.65
N ASN A 9 -5.76 7.02 -9.54
CA ASN A 9 -6.52 5.89 -9.01
C ASN A 9 -6.36 5.72 -7.50
N HIS A 10 -5.54 6.53 -6.85
CA HIS A 10 -5.23 6.40 -5.42
C HIS A 10 -4.77 4.99 -5.11
N ALA A 11 -3.75 4.53 -5.82
CA ALA A 11 -3.25 3.17 -5.63
C ALA A 11 -1.77 3.07 -5.95
N PHE A 12 -1.11 2.15 -5.25
CA PHE A 12 0.21 1.66 -5.63
C PHE A 12 -0.03 0.45 -6.50
N GLU A 13 0.59 0.43 -7.67
CA GLU A 13 0.28 -0.57 -8.70
C GLU A 13 1.54 -1.21 -9.24
N THR A 14 1.41 -2.46 -9.67
CA THR A 14 2.45 -3.12 -10.43
C THR A 14 1.81 -3.97 -11.52
N LEU A 15 2.48 -4.05 -12.67
CA LEU A 15 2.06 -4.90 -13.78
C LEU A 15 3.08 -6.02 -13.92
N ILE A 16 2.62 -7.25 -13.86
CA ILE A 16 3.47 -8.42 -14.06
C ILE A 16 2.77 -9.29 -15.10
N ASP A 17 3.44 -9.53 -16.23
CA ASP A 17 2.88 -10.30 -17.33
C ASP A 17 1.50 -9.77 -17.75
N GLY A 18 1.35 -8.44 -17.76
CA GLY A 18 0.10 -7.79 -18.15
C GLY A 18 -1.01 -7.85 -17.13
N LYS A 19 -0.75 -8.41 -15.95
CA LYS A 19 -1.75 -8.49 -14.88
C LYS A 19 -1.44 -7.46 -13.81
N LYS A 20 -2.45 -6.69 -13.43
CA LYS A 20 -2.28 -5.61 -12.45
C LYS A 20 -2.59 -6.12 -11.05
N SER A 21 -1.70 -5.78 -10.11
CA SER A 21 -1.93 -5.92 -8.68
C SER A 21 -1.85 -4.54 -8.07
N HIS A 22 -2.58 -4.29 -6.98
CA HIS A 22 -2.61 -2.93 -6.43
C HIS A 22 -2.91 -2.90 -4.94
N LEU A 23 -2.48 -1.80 -4.32
CA LEU A 23 -2.81 -1.46 -2.94
C LEU A 23 -3.50 -0.10 -2.99
N ASP A 24 -4.75 -0.06 -2.62
CA ASP A 24 -5.56 1.16 -2.68
C ASP A 24 -5.44 1.95 -1.39
N TYR A 25 -5.50 3.29 -1.53
CA TYR A 25 -5.40 4.17 -0.38
C TYR A 25 -6.32 5.36 -0.53
N GLU A 26 -6.59 6.03 0.59
CA GLU A 26 -7.26 7.32 0.62
C GLU A 26 -6.44 8.26 1.46
N ILE A 27 -6.52 9.54 1.13
CA ILE A 27 -5.83 10.59 1.89
C ILE A 27 -6.88 11.42 2.60
N GLN A 28 -6.65 11.65 3.89
CA GLN A 28 -7.48 12.56 4.68
C GLN A 28 -6.57 13.59 5.32
N GLU A 29 -7.05 14.83 5.34
CA GLU A 29 -6.31 15.89 6.00
C GLU A 29 -7.30 16.68 6.83
N GLU A 30 -7.04 16.76 8.13
CA GLU A 30 -7.99 17.36 9.06
C GLU A 30 -7.21 17.99 10.20
N GLY A 31 -7.44 19.30 10.43
CA GLY A 31 -6.77 19.97 11.53
C GLY A 31 -5.26 19.94 11.47
N GLY A 32 -4.70 19.93 10.25
CA GLY A 32 -3.25 19.87 10.07
C GLY A 32 -2.68 18.47 10.13
N VAL A 33 -3.49 17.47 10.43
CA VAL A 33 -3.04 16.07 10.47
C VAL A 33 -3.34 15.41 9.13
N LYS A 34 -2.33 14.81 8.53
CA LYS A 34 -2.47 14.09 7.28
C LYS A 34 -2.48 12.60 7.55
N LYS A 35 -3.47 11.91 7.04
CA LYS A 35 -3.61 10.46 7.20
C LYS A 35 -3.67 9.80 5.84
N ILE A 36 -3.04 8.63 5.75
CA ILE A 36 -3.20 7.76 4.60
C ILE A 36 -3.87 6.47 5.07
N LEU A 37 -5.00 6.14 4.45
CA LEU A 37 -5.78 4.98 4.80
C LEU A 37 -5.57 3.93 3.73
N PHE A 38 -4.95 2.81 4.08
CA PHE A 38 -4.77 1.70 3.15
C PHE A 38 -6.02 0.83 3.24
N THR A 39 -6.81 0.83 2.16
CA THR A 39 -8.17 0.29 2.20
C THR A 39 -8.30 -1.11 1.64
N HIS A 40 -7.51 -1.47 0.64
CA HIS A 40 -7.69 -2.76 -0.03
C HIS A 40 -6.41 -3.17 -0.77
N THR A 41 -6.08 -4.46 -0.69
CA THR A 41 -4.96 -5.03 -1.44
C THR A 41 -5.49 -6.11 -2.36
N PHE A 42 -5.12 -6.03 -3.63
CA PHE A 42 -5.46 -7.04 -4.62
C PHE A 42 -4.20 -7.53 -5.32
N VAL A 43 -4.01 -8.85 -5.35
CA VAL A 43 -2.92 -9.47 -6.10
C VAL A 43 -3.53 -10.39 -7.14
N ALA A 44 -3.11 -10.23 -8.40
CA ALA A 44 -3.57 -11.08 -9.48
C ALA A 44 -3.35 -12.54 -9.10
N PRO A 45 -4.34 -13.42 -9.33
CA PRO A 45 -4.25 -14.82 -8.88
C PRO A 45 -2.98 -15.54 -9.31
N GLU A 46 -2.48 -15.25 -10.52
CA GLU A 46 -1.27 -15.87 -11.05
C GLU A 46 -0.02 -15.50 -10.27
N HIS A 47 -0.06 -14.41 -9.50
CA HIS A 47 1.11 -13.87 -8.82
C HIS A 47 1.01 -13.94 -7.30
N ARG A 48 0.02 -14.66 -6.78
CA ARG A 48 -0.13 -14.83 -5.35
C ARG A 48 0.98 -15.72 -4.82
N GLY A 49 1.41 -15.43 -3.59
CA GLY A 49 2.48 -16.19 -2.96
C GLY A 49 3.88 -15.84 -3.43
N LYS A 50 4.03 -14.73 -4.19
CA LYS A 50 5.32 -14.32 -4.75
C LYS A 50 5.83 -13.01 -4.18
N GLY A 51 5.27 -12.57 -3.07
CA GLY A 51 5.73 -11.35 -2.40
C GLY A 51 5.21 -10.05 -2.99
N VAL A 52 4.22 -10.11 -3.87
CA VAL A 52 3.71 -8.90 -4.52
C VAL A 52 3.00 -7.99 -3.52
N ALA A 53 2.15 -8.55 -2.66
CA ALA A 53 1.44 -7.76 -1.65
C ALA A 53 2.42 -7.10 -0.69
N ALA A 54 3.47 -7.82 -0.29
CA ALA A 54 4.49 -7.26 0.59
C ALA A 54 5.22 -6.09 -0.08
N ALA A 55 5.56 -6.25 -1.36
CA ALA A 55 6.25 -5.17 -2.09
C ALA A 55 5.37 -3.94 -2.24
N LEU A 56 4.09 -4.12 -2.54
CA LEU A 56 3.14 -3.01 -2.62
C LEU A 56 3.00 -2.30 -1.27
N THR A 57 2.92 -3.08 -0.20
CA THR A 57 2.80 -2.53 1.15
C THR A 57 4.07 -1.75 1.53
N GLU A 58 5.25 -2.29 1.23
CA GLU A 58 6.50 -1.59 1.49
C GLU A 58 6.53 -0.23 0.79
N ALA A 59 6.13 -0.22 -0.48
CA ALA A 59 6.11 1.03 -1.24
C ALA A 59 5.14 2.04 -0.63
N GLY A 60 3.96 1.58 -0.21
CA GLY A 60 2.97 2.45 0.42
C GLY A 60 3.45 3.02 1.74
N LEU A 61 4.05 2.18 2.58
CA LEU A 61 4.56 2.62 3.87
C LEU A 61 5.72 3.60 3.72
N LYS A 62 6.60 3.34 2.75
CA LYS A 62 7.72 4.25 2.48
C LYS A 62 7.20 5.63 2.07
N TYR A 63 6.23 5.65 1.15
CA TYR A 63 5.61 6.90 0.71
C TYR A 63 4.98 7.65 1.90
N ALA A 64 4.28 6.93 2.75
CA ALA A 64 3.63 7.53 3.91
C ALA A 64 4.64 8.18 4.84
N ARG A 65 5.74 7.48 5.13
CA ARG A 65 6.78 8.01 6.03
C ARG A 65 7.48 9.21 5.42
N GLU A 66 7.79 9.14 4.13
CA GLU A 66 8.51 10.22 3.46
C GLU A 66 7.68 11.49 3.36
N ASN A 67 6.36 11.36 3.40
CA ASN A 67 5.46 12.49 3.24
C ASN A 67 4.74 12.88 4.51
N GLY A 68 5.11 12.31 5.64
CA GLY A 68 4.56 12.72 6.93
C GLY A 68 3.12 12.29 7.18
N TYR A 69 2.66 11.24 6.53
CA TYR A 69 1.31 10.73 6.77
C TYR A 69 1.25 9.81 7.97
N GLU A 70 0.19 9.96 8.75
CA GLU A 70 -0.17 8.96 9.75
C GLU A 70 -0.81 7.77 9.02
N ILE A 71 -0.37 6.57 9.34
CA ILE A 71 -0.80 5.37 8.63
C ILE A 71 -2.02 4.77 9.32
N VAL A 72 -3.10 4.57 8.57
CA VAL A 72 -4.33 3.94 9.08
C VAL A 72 -4.55 2.66 8.26
N PRO A 73 -4.23 1.48 8.82
CA PRO A 73 -4.30 0.22 8.07
C PRO A 73 -5.71 -0.39 8.16
N LEU A 74 -6.60 0.03 7.30
CA LEU A 74 -7.95 -0.54 7.24
C LEU A 74 -7.95 -1.91 6.55
N CYS A 75 -7.02 -2.12 5.63
CA CYS A 75 -6.85 -3.40 4.96
C CYS A 75 -6.21 -4.40 5.92
N SER A 76 -6.80 -5.59 6.04
CA SER A 76 -6.31 -6.61 6.96
C SER A 76 -4.89 -7.05 6.64
N TYR A 77 -4.51 -7.07 5.37
CA TYR A 77 -3.15 -7.45 5.00
C TYR A 77 -2.14 -6.44 5.53
N VAL A 78 -2.40 -5.14 5.32
CA VAL A 78 -1.49 -4.09 5.78
C VAL A 78 -1.40 -4.09 7.29
N ALA A 79 -2.53 -4.26 7.97
CA ALA A 79 -2.54 -4.34 9.44
C ALA A 79 -1.69 -5.49 9.94
N ALA A 80 -1.85 -6.67 9.35
CA ALA A 80 -1.07 -7.84 9.73
C ALA A 80 0.41 -7.66 9.41
N TYR A 81 0.70 -7.03 8.29
CA TYR A 81 2.08 -6.74 7.90
C TYR A 81 2.79 -5.86 8.93
N LEU A 82 2.10 -4.80 9.38
CA LEU A 82 2.66 -3.90 10.39
C LEU A 82 2.88 -4.62 11.72
N ASP A 83 1.96 -5.50 12.09
CA ASP A 83 2.07 -6.26 13.34
C ASP A 83 3.28 -7.17 13.35
N ARG A 84 3.63 -7.74 12.20
CA ARG A 84 4.73 -8.70 12.11
C ARG A 84 6.09 -8.07 11.97
N ARG A 85 6.15 -6.79 11.60
CA ARG A 85 7.43 -6.11 11.42
C ARG A 85 7.89 -5.47 12.71
N PRO A 86 9.19 -5.59 13.02
CA PRO A 86 9.73 -4.82 14.14
C PRO A 86 9.56 -3.33 13.85
N GLN A 87 9.18 -2.59 14.85
CA GLN A 87 9.09 -1.14 14.75
C GLN A 87 10.46 -0.58 15.06
N ASP A 88 11.01 0.21 14.15
CA ASP A 88 12.29 0.87 14.36
C ASP A 88 12.11 2.29 14.83
#